data_1cdaf8810eadc063229d866f8c2688a2
#
_entry.id   1cdaf8810eadc063229d866f8c2688a2
#
_cell.length_a   1.000
_cell.length_b   1.000
_cell.length_c   1.000
_cell.angle_alpha   90.00
_cell.angle_beta   90.00
_cell.angle_gamma   90.00
#
_symmetry.space_group_name_H-M   'P 1'
#
loop_
_entity.id
_entity.type
_entity.pdbx_description
1 polymer ?
#
loop_
_entity_poly.entity_id
_entity_poly.type
_entity_poly.pdbx_seq_one_letter_code
_entity_poly.pdbx_strand_id
1 'polypeptide(L)'
;MEIIKIDSEQRNIGTIGKAREHNQTRLDFTIPEKIVGYDIYDIEFEFENKKKIIVHKLKPVDGELQLSLEQHMLEYGKCYIQIVAYKIEEEVITKSDRYIAFVERSINAAQEEIGKNPVLVQQLYAEIDKLRDAVSQAAILEFDENTLDYNDGKLSVKTTDKVEKDNTLPITSAGVAVQVGNIEILLNTI
;
A
#
# COMPACT_ATOMS: atom_id res chain seq x y z
N MET A 1 -10.64 -22.14 8.02
CA MET A 1 -10.79 -20.77 8.56
C MET A 1 -12.22 -20.66 9.09
N GLU A 2 -12.37 -20.40 10.37
CA GLU A 2 -13.64 -20.13 11.01
C GLU A 2 -14.12 -18.72 10.69
N ILE A 3 -15.43 -18.55 10.45
CA ILE A 3 -16.02 -17.22 10.19
C ILE A 3 -16.99 -16.91 11.32
N ILE A 4 -16.73 -15.83 12.03
CA ILE A 4 -17.61 -15.33 13.09
C ILE A 4 -18.33 -14.09 12.54
N LYS A 5 -19.64 -14.21 12.33
CA LYS A 5 -20.50 -13.09 11.94
C LYS A 5 -20.92 -12.30 13.17
N ILE A 6 -20.74 -10.99 13.10
CA ILE A 6 -20.99 -10.06 14.20
C ILE A 6 -22.06 -9.07 13.75
N ASP A 7 -23.22 -9.18 14.35
CA ASP A 7 -24.31 -8.26 14.14
C ASP A 7 -24.03 -6.91 14.81
N SER A 8 -24.51 -5.82 14.22
CA SER A 8 -24.31 -4.47 14.71
C SER A 8 -24.88 -4.22 16.12
N GLU A 9 -25.88 -5.01 16.52
CA GLU A 9 -26.51 -4.93 17.84
C GLU A 9 -25.91 -5.89 18.88
N GLN A 10 -25.13 -6.86 18.43
CA GLN A 10 -24.51 -7.86 19.29
C GLN A 10 -23.39 -7.22 20.12
N ARG A 11 -23.55 -7.20 21.45
CA ARG A 11 -22.54 -6.63 22.36
C ARG A 11 -21.49 -7.64 22.82
N ASN A 12 -21.85 -8.91 22.91
CA ASN A 12 -20.94 -9.97 23.32
C ASN A 12 -20.75 -10.97 22.18
N ILE A 13 -19.55 -11.03 21.65
CA ILE A 13 -19.21 -11.88 20.50
C ILE A 13 -18.86 -13.31 20.95
N GLY A 14 -18.43 -13.47 22.21
CA GLY A 14 -17.88 -14.73 22.70
C GLY A 14 -16.38 -14.87 22.39
N THR A 15 -15.93 -16.10 22.20
CA THR A 15 -14.53 -16.39 21.88
C THR A 15 -14.25 -16.14 20.40
N ILE A 16 -13.20 -15.36 20.11
CA ILE A 16 -12.82 -15.00 18.73
C ILE A 16 -11.54 -15.72 18.25
N GLY A 17 -10.96 -16.59 19.04
CA GLY A 17 -9.76 -17.34 18.70
C GLY A 17 -8.84 -17.54 19.89
N LYS A 18 -7.64 -18.05 19.63
CA LYS A 18 -6.61 -18.29 20.64
C LYS A 18 -5.45 -17.33 20.46
N ALA A 19 -4.84 -16.93 21.57
CA ALA A 19 -3.67 -16.07 21.54
C ALA A 19 -2.58 -16.65 20.64
N ARG A 20 -2.04 -15.82 19.74
CA ARG A 20 -1.01 -16.18 18.73
C ARG A 20 -1.46 -17.17 17.65
N GLU A 21 -2.74 -17.35 17.45
CA GLU A 21 -3.27 -18.08 16.31
C GLU A 21 -3.20 -17.20 15.05
N HIS A 22 -2.89 -17.80 13.90
CA HIS A 22 -2.70 -17.07 12.65
C HIS A 22 -3.72 -17.51 11.60
N ASN A 23 -4.49 -16.55 11.07
CA ASN A 23 -5.43 -16.71 9.95
C ASN A 23 -6.43 -17.90 10.08
N GLN A 24 -6.74 -18.32 11.32
CA GLN A 24 -7.71 -19.38 11.57
C GLN A 24 -9.13 -18.83 11.67
N THR A 25 -9.28 -17.57 12.09
CA THR A 25 -10.57 -16.93 12.32
C THR A 25 -10.68 -15.65 11.49
N ARG A 26 -11.84 -15.46 10.87
CA ARG A 26 -12.25 -14.21 10.22
C ARG A 26 -13.46 -13.64 10.94
N LEU A 27 -13.42 -12.35 11.24
CA LEU A 27 -14.53 -11.60 11.78
C LEU A 27 -15.22 -10.84 10.65
N ASP A 28 -16.50 -11.08 10.46
CA ASP A 28 -17.34 -10.36 9.50
C ASP A 28 -18.33 -9.49 10.28
N PHE A 29 -18.10 -8.17 10.29
CA PHE A 29 -18.92 -7.20 11.01
C PHE A 29 -19.98 -6.61 10.09
N THR A 30 -21.26 -6.72 10.48
CA THR A 30 -22.31 -5.91 9.89
C THR A 30 -22.09 -4.45 10.29
N ILE A 31 -22.05 -3.55 9.32
CA ILE A 31 -21.80 -2.13 9.57
C ILE A 31 -23.02 -1.51 10.27
N PRO A 32 -22.87 -0.91 11.47
CA PRO A 32 -23.97 -0.22 12.16
C PRO A 32 -24.54 0.92 11.31
N GLU A 33 -25.86 1.10 11.32
CA GLU A 33 -26.55 2.12 10.50
C GLU A 33 -25.95 3.54 10.65
N LYS A 34 -25.53 3.89 11.88
CA LYS A 34 -24.96 5.22 12.18
C LYS A 34 -23.64 5.52 11.48
N ILE A 35 -22.97 4.50 10.93
CA ILE A 35 -21.68 4.62 10.24
C ILE A 35 -21.70 4.03 8.82
N VAL A 36 -22.86 3.69 8.29
CA VAL A 36 -23.02 3.26 6.89
C VAL A 36 -22.69 4.43 5.95
N GLY A 37 -22.00 4.13 4.86
CA GLY A 37 -21.67 5.13 3.83
C GLY A 37 -20.49 6.03 4.16
N TYR A 38 -19.68 5.66 5.15
CA TYR A 38 -18.38 6.29 5.39
C TYR A 38 -17.32 5.73 4.42
N ASP A 39 -16.26 6.53 4.19
CA ASP A 39 -15.25 6.23 3.16
C ASP A 39 -14.26 5.15 3.59
N ILE A 40 -13.86 5.18 4.86
CA ILE A 40 -12.83 4.32 5.44
C ILE A 40 -13.25 3.89 6.83
N TYR A 41 -12.87 2.67 7.18
CA TYR A 41 -13.14 2.08 8.48
C TYR A 41 -11.85 1.54 9.09
N ASP A 42 -11.69 1.77 10.39
CA ASP A 42 -10.69 1.12 11.22
C ASP A 42 -11.37 0.20 12.22
N ILE A 43 -10.71 -0.88 12.62
CA ILE A 43 -11.15 -1.71 13.74
C ILE A 43 -10.12 -1.59 14.85
N GLU A 44 -10.55 -1.05 15.99
CA GLU A 44 -9.74 -0.91 17.21
C GLU A 44 -9.99 -2.09 18.14
N PHE A 45 -8.93 -2.73 18.59
CA PHE A 45 -8.93 -3.74 19.66
C PHE A 45 -8.27 -3.13 20.90
N GLU A 46 -8.92 -3.26 22.06
CA GLU A 46 -8.37 -2.86 23.34
C GLU A 46 -8.45 -4.04 24.31
N PHE A 47 -7.30 -4.54 24.77
CA PHE A 47 -7.18 -5.66 25.68
C PHE A 47 -7.13 -5.21 27.14
N GLU A 48 -7.40 -6.13 28.10
CA GLU A 48 -7.37 -5.84 29.54
C GLU A 48 -6.03 -5.29 30.01
N ASN A 49 -4.93 -5.70 29.40
CA ASN A 49 -3.59 -5.18 29.65
C ASN A 49 -3.35 -3.78 29.07
N LYS A 50 -4.41 -3.12 28.56
CA LYS A 50 -4.39 -1.80 27.89
C LYS A 50 -3.61 -1.77 26.58
N LYS A 51 -3.17 -2.91 26.05
CA LYS A 51 -2.62 -2.98 24.69
C LYS A 51 -3.73 -2.64 23.70
N LYS A 52 -3.41 -1.79 22.74
CA LYS A 52 -4.30 -1.44 21.63
C LYS A 52 -3.71 -1.91 20.32
N ILE A 53 -4.56 -2.43 19.47
CA ILE A 53 -4.23 -2.80 18.10
C ILE A 53 -5.28 -2.15 17.21
N ILE A 54 -4.84 -1.51 16.13
CA ILE A 54 -5.72 -0.84 15.19
C ILE A 54 -5.46 -1.40 13.80
N VAL A 55 -6.51 -1.89 13.16
CA VAL A 55 -6.46 -2.32 11.76
C VAL A 55 -7.05 -1.20 10.91
N HIS A 56 -6.21 -0.62 10.07
CA HIS A 56 -6.55 0.59 9.34
C HIS A 56 -7.10 0.33 7.93
N LYS A 57 -7.90 1.27 7.45
CA LYS A 57 -8.30 1.39 6.03
C LYS A 57 -9.07 0.19 5.48
N LEU A 58 -9.91 -0.42 6.30
CA LEU A 58 -10.80 -1.45 5.82
C LEU A 58 -11.86 -0.85 4.90
N LYS A 59 -12.17 -1.59 3.85
CA LYS A 59 -13.28 -1.26 2.94
C LYS A 59 -14.35 -2.34 3.05
N PRO A 60 -15.63 -1.95 3.02
CA PRO A 60 -16.71 -2.93 3.03
C PRO A 60 -16.64 -3.85 1.80
N VAL A 61 -16.92 -5.12 2.04
CA VAL A 61 -17.14 -6.13 1.01
C VAL A 61 -18.55 -6.66 1.22
N ASP A 62 -19.42 -6.51 0.22
CA ASP A 62 -20.84 -6.91 0.29
C ASP A 62 -21.58 -6.31 1.51
N GLY A 63 -21.22 -5.10 1.95
CA GLY A 63 -21.84 -4.42 3.09
C GLY A 63 -21.32 -4.86 4.47
N GLU A 64 -20.33 -5.73 4.54
CA GLU A 64 -19.67 -6.18 5.76
C GLU A 64 -18.22 -5.74 5.81
N LEU A 65 -17.67 -5.51 7.01
CA LEU A 65 -16.24 -5.35 7.22
C LEU A 65 -15.63 -6.70 7.56
N GLN A 66 -14.77 -7.21 6.68
CA GLN A 66 -14.14 -8.51 6.83
C GLN A 66 -12.72 -8.34 7.35
N LEU A 67 -12.40 -9.03 8.45
CA LEU A 67 -11.09 -8.98 9.09
C LEU A 67 -10.60 -10.40 9.41
N SER A 68 -9.53 -10.84 8.76
CA SER A 68 -8.82 -12.05 9.15
C SER A 68 -7.90 -11.75 10.34
N LEU A 69 -8.02 -12.54 11.40
CA LEU A 69 -7.22 -12.35 12.61
C LEU A 69 -5.81 -12.93 12.41
N GLU A 70 -4.82 -12.07 12.54
CA GLU A 70 -3.42 -12.45 12.47
C GLU A 70 -2.86 -12.75 13.86
N GLN A 71 -1.78 -13.52 13.93
CA GLN A 71 -1.16 -13.97 15.19
C GLN A 71 -0.89 -12.84 16.18
N HIS A 72 -0.47 -11.68 15.70
CA HIS A 72 -0.12 -10.54 16.53
C HIS A 72 -1.33 -9.73 17.04
N MET A 73 -2.52 -9.98 16.47
CA MET A 73 -3.76 -9.29 16.85
C MET A 73 -4.42 -9.88 18.08
N LEU A 74 -4.03 -11.09 18.49
CA LEU A 74 -4.70 -11.82 19.56
C LEU A 74 -3.84 -11.86 20.82
N GLU A 75 -4.28 -11.14 21.85
CA GLU A 75 -3.75 -11.24 23.22
C GLU A 75 -4.75 -11.97 24.10
N TYR A 76 -4.25 -12.85 24.97
CA TYR A 76 -5.09 -13.60 25.90
C TYR A 76 -5.92 -12.69 26.81
N GLY A 77 -7.18 -13.05 26.98
CA GLY A 77 -8.11 -12.40 27.89
C GLY A 77 -9.24 -11.67 27.20
N LYS A 78 -9.88 -10.77 27.94
CA LYS A 78 -11.00 -9.99 27.45
C LYS A 78 -10.51 -8.89 26.49
N CYS A 79 -11.24 -8.74 25.41
CA CYS A 79 -10.97 -7.77 24.37
C CYS A 79 -12.20 -6.92 24.10
N TYR A 80 -12.03 -5.61 23.96
CA TYR A 80 -13.04 -4.68 23.48
C TYR A 80 -12.71 -4.33 22.04
N ILE A 81 -13.72 -4.44 21.17
CA ILE A 81 -13.59 -4.14 19.75
C ILE A 81 -14.50 -2.97 19.40
N GLN A 82 -14.02 -2.04 18.61
CA GLN A 82 -14.78 -0.88 18.17
C GLN A 82 -14.47 -0.56 16.73
N ILE A 83 -15.49 -0.27 15.92
CA ILE A 83 -15.34 0.22 14.57
C ILE A 83 -15.27 1.74 14.61
N VAL A 84 -14.29 2.32 13.94
CA VAL A 84 -14.12 3.76 13.74
C VAL A 84 -14.30 4.05 12.26
N ALA A 85 -15.21 4.93 11.93
CA ALA A 85 -15.55 5.29 10.56
C ALA A 85 -15.17 6.75 10.28
N TYR A 86 -14.64 7.00 9.09
CA TYR A 86 -14.14 8.30 8.65
C TYR A 86 -14.85 8.74 7.38
N LYS A 87 -15.38 9.96 7.38
CA LYS A 87 -15.77 10.71 6.18
C LYS A 87 -14.69 11.74 5.89
N ILE A 88 -13.91 11.52 4.86
CA ILE A 88 -12.69 12.29 4.59
C ILE A 88 -13.02 13.72 4.20
N GLU A 89 -13.99 13.91 3.30
CA GLU A 89 -14.38 15.24 2.80
C GLU A 89 -15.04 16.12 3.87
N GLU A 90 -15.77 15.50 4.81
CA GLU A 90 -16.49 16.22 5.87
C GLU A 90 -15.67 16.33 7.16
N GLU A 91 -14.47 15.73 7.22
CA GLU A 91 -13.62 15.62 8.42
C GLU A 91 -14.35 15.03 9.65
N VAL A 92 -15.31 14.12 9.40
CA VAL A 92 -16.12 13.50 10.44
C VAL A 92 -15.57 12.15 10.83
N ILE A 93 -15.45 11.91 12.14
CA ILE A 93 -15.08 10.62 12.73
C ILE A 93 -16.21 10.15 13.61
N THR A 94 -16.72 8.95 13.35
CA THR A 94 -17.78 8.34 14.15
C THR A 94 -17.36 6.94 14.61
N LYS A 95 -17.73 6.59 15.84
CA LYS A 95 -17.42 5.28 16.43
C LYS A 95 -18.67 4.43 16.60
N SER A 96 -18.54 3.13 16.35
CA SER A 96 -19.58 2.15 16.74
C SER A 96 -19.69 2.07 18.26
N ASP A 97 -20.66 1.32 18.74
CA ASP A 97 -20.63 0.83 20.11
C ASP A 97 -19.52 -0.22 20.26
N ARG A 98 -19.18 -0.52 21.51
CA ARG A 98 -18.13 -1.51 21.80
C ARG A 98 -18.71 -2.91 21.80
N TYR A 99 -17.99 -3.81 21.14
CA TYR A 99 -18.20 -5.25 21.23
C TYR A 99 -17.25 -5.82 22.28
N ILE A 100 -17.68 -6.89 22.95
CA ILE A 100 -16.87 -7.61 23.94
C ILE A 100 -16.58 -8.99 23.37
N ALA A 101 -15.32 -9.36 23.34
CA ALA A 101 -14.83 -10.65 22.90
C ALA A 101 -13.87 -11.24 23.91
N PHE A 102 -13.60 -12.54 23.79
CA PHE A 102 -12.61 -13.25 24.56
C PHE A 102 -11.62 -13.95 23.64
N VAL A 103 -10.35 -13.89 24.02
CA VAL A 103 -9.27 -14.64 23.38
C VAL A 103 -8.79 -15.72 24.34
N GLU A 104 -8.87 -16.97 23.92
CA GLU A 104 -8.41 -18.10 24.70
C GLU A 104 -6.89 -18.17 24.79
N ARG A 105 -6.38 -18.79 25.83
CA ARG A 105 -4.95 -19.04 26.00
C ARG A 105 -4.50 -20.16 25.07
N SER A 106 -3.46 -19.93 24.29
CA SER A 106 -2.78 -21.02 23.56
C SER A 106 -1.78 -21.72 24.47
N ILE A 107 -1.81 -23.04 24.50
CA ILE A 107 -0.90 -23.87 25.31
C ILE A 107 0.55 -23.76 24.81
N ASN A 108 0.73 -23.52 23.51
CA ASN A 108 2.02 -23.46 22.84
C ASN A 108 2.56 -22.03 22.62
N ALA A 109 1.98 -21.05 23.31
CA ALA A 109 2.48 -19.68 23.24
C ALA A 109 3.81 -19.58 23.98
N ALA A 110 4.91 -19.99 23.35
CA ALA A 110 6.24 -19.68 23.82
C ALA A 110 6.39 -18.18 24.02
N GLN A 111 7.05 -17.81 25.12
CA GLN A 111 7.17 -16.44 25.60
C GLN A 111 8.17 -15.59 24.79
N GLU A 112 8.45 -15.96 23.54
CA GLU A 112 9.48 -15.35 22.73
C GLU A 112 8.95 -14.27 21.78
N GLU A 113 9.60 -13.12 21.91
CA GLU A 113 9.58 -11.95 21.06
C GLU A 113 8.37 -11.00 21.14
N ILE A 114 8.22 -10.41 22.32
CA ILE A 114 7.74 -9.04 22.45
C ILE A 114 8.82 -8.11 21.87
N GLY A 115 8.94 -8.00 20.57
CA GLY A 115 10.07 -7.24 20.02
C GLY A 115 9.85 -6.57 18.69
N LYS A 116 8.80 -6.92 17.97
CA LYS A 116 8.52 -6.27 16.69
C LYS A 116 7.07 -5.80 16.67
N ASN A 117 6.90 -4.50 16.68
CA ASN A 117 5.57 -3.90 16.52
C ASN A 117 5.11 -4.14 15.06
N PRO A 118 4.27 -5.17 14.78
CA PRO A 118 3.94 -5.52 13.40
C PRO A 118 3.06 -4.47 12.73
N VAL A 119 2.37 -3.66 13.51
CA VAL A 119 1.61 -2.51 13.00
C VAL A 119 2.56 -1.48 12.39
N LEU A 120 3.68 -1.22 13.06
CA LEU A 120 4.72 -0.31 12.53
C LEU A 120 5.35 -0.86 11.25
N VAL A 121 5.56 -2.18 11.19
CA VAL A 121 6.11 -2.85 10.01
C VAL A 121 5.10 -2.81 8.85
N GLN A 122 3.82 -3.04 9.10
CA GLN A 122 2.79 -2.94 8.06
C GLN A 122 2.55 -1.50 7.59
N GLN A 123 2.61 -0.54 8.52
CA GLN A 123 2.61 0.88 8.14
C GLN A 123 3.82 1.24 7.27
N LEU A 124 4.99 0.70 7.62
CA LEU A 124 6.20 0.88 6.82
C LEU A 124 6.07 0.27 5.41
N TYR A 125 5.52 -0.95 5.31
CA TYR A 125 5.25 -1.56 4.01
C TYR A 125 4.23 -0.77 3.19
N ALA A 126 3.16 -0.30 3.80
CA ALA A 126 2.18 0.55 3.12
C ALA A 126 2.78 1.88 2.63
N GLU A 127 3.70 2.47 3.40
CA GLU A 127 4.45 3.66 2.96
C GLU A 127 5.47 3.33 1.84
N ILE A 128 6.13 2.17 1.92
CA ILE A 128 7.03 1.69 0.86
C ILE A 128 6.26 1.47 -0.44
N ASP A 129 5.08 0.88 -0.39
CA ASP A 129 4.25 0.65 -1.58
C ASP A 129 3.77 1.98 -2.18
N LYS A 130 3.35 2.94 -1.36
CA LYS A 130 3.04 4.30 -1.82
C LYS A 130 4.23 5.01 -2.46
N LEU A 131 5.42 4.85 -1.87
CA LEU A 131 6.64 5.41 -2.43
C LEU A 131 7.01 4.73 -3.76
N ARG A 132 6.83 3.41 -3.87
CA ARG A 132 7.01 2.68 -5.14
C ARG A 132 6.07 3.18 -6.22
N ASP A 133 4.79 3.35 -5.89
CA ASP A 133 3.80 3.87 -6.83
C ASP A 133 4.13 5.31 -7.24
N ALA A 134 4.52 6.16 -6.29
CA ALA A 134 4.94 7.53 -6.57
C ALA A 134 6.22 7.59 -7.42
N VAL A 135 7.20 6.72 -7.16
CA VAL A 135 8.42 6.60 -7.98
C VAL A 135 8.09 6.07 -9.37
N SER A 136 7.20 5.08 -9.49
CA SER A 136 6.75 4.55 -10.78
C SER A 136 6.00 5.61 -11.59
N GLN A 137 5.19 6.44 -10.95
CA GLN A 137 4.50 7.57 -11.59
C GLN A 137 5.46 8.72 -11.93
N ALA A 138 6.45 8.99 -11.09
CA ALA A 138 7.48 10.00 -11.35
C ALA A 138 8.50 9.55 -12.41
N ALA A 139 8.69 8.23 -12.57
CA ALA A 139 9.56 7.68 -13.60
C ALA A 139 8.94 7.70 -15.01
N ILE A 140 7.67 8.07 -15.13
CA ILE A 140 7.07 8.49 -16.41
C ILE A 140 7.46 9.97 -16.61
N LEU A 141 8.76 10.22 -16.73
CA LEU A 141 9.22 11.45 -17.34
C LEU A 141 8.76 11.38 -18.80
N GLU A 142 7.84 12.26 -19.19
CA GLU A 142 7.57 12.52 -20.58
C GLU A 142 8.87 13.07 -21.17
N PHE A 143 9.65 12.22 -21.80
CA PHE A 143 10.81 12.62 -22.55
C PHE A 143 10.46 12.59 -24.04
N ASP A 144 11.08 13.48 -24.80
CA ASP A 144 10.90 13.51 -26.25
C ASP A 144 11.54 12.25 -26.87
N GLU A 145 10.68 11.28 -27.22
CA GLU A 145 11.08 10.03 -27.84
C GLU A 145 11.74 10.24 -29.22
N ASN A 146 11.67 11.40 -29.82
CA ASN A 146 12.36 11.69 -31.06
C ASN A 146 13.86 11.95 -30.83
N THR A 147 14.23 12.53 -29.72
CA THR A 147 15.60 12.94 -29.38
C THR A 147 16.27 12.07 -28.33
N LEU A 148 15.47 11.39 -27.50
CA LEU A 148 15.95 10.55 -26.40
C LEU A 148 15.53 9.11 -26.58
N ASP A 149 16.32 8.20 -26.07
CA ASP A 149 16.05 6.76 -26.00
C ASP A 149 16.28 6.28 -24.58
N TYR A 150 15.34 5.46 -24.08
CA TYR A 150 15.43 4.88 -22.75
C TYR A 150 15.43 3.36 -22.87
N ASN A 151 16.55 2.74 -22.53
CA ASN A 151 16.73 1.31 -22.61
C ASN A 151 17.49 0.78 -21.39
N ASP A 152 16.98 -0.30 -20.78
CA ASP A 152 17.60 -0.95 -19.62
C ASP A 152 17.96 0.00 -18.47
N GLY A 153 17.07 0.96 -18.13
CA GLY A 153 17.31 1.92 -17.06
C GLY A 153 18.30 3.04 -17.41
N LYS A 154 18.70 3.16 -18.67
CA LYS A 154 19.61 4.20 -19.16
C LYS A 154 18.91 5.11 -20.14
N LEU A 155 19.02 6.42 -19.90
CA LEU A 155 18.60 7.44 -20.83
C LEU A 155 19.79 7.79 -21.73
N SER A 156 19.59 7.77 -23.05
CA SER A 156 20.59 8.13 -24.04
C SER A 156 20.04 9.12 -25.05
N VAL A 157 20.89 9.95 -25.60
CA VAL A 157 20.55 10.89 -26.65
C VAL A 157 20.66 10.19 -27.99
N LYS A 158 19.60 10.20 -28.79
CA LYS A 158 19.67 9.72 -30.18
C LYS A 158 20.54 10.67 -30.99
N THR A 159 21.46 10.11 -31.72
CA THR A 159 22.38 10.86 -32.57
C THR A 159 22.31 10.34 -34.00
N THR A 160 22.71 11.14 -34.98
CA THR A 160 22.82 10.75 -36.38
C THR A 160 24.17 11.12 -36.94
N ASP A 161 24.65 10.32 -37.90
CA ASP A 161 25.87 10.62 -38.67
C ASP A 161 25.55 11.41 -39.95
N LYS A 162 24.26 11.62 -40.26
CA LYS A 162 23.85 12.30 -41.49
C LYS A 162 23.50 13.76 -41.21
N VAL A 163 24.01 14.67 -42.01
CA VAL A 163 23.64 16.07 -42.03
C VAL A 163 22.59 16.26 -43.10
N GLU A 164 21.35 16.41 -42.69
CA GLU A 164 20.17 16.61 -43.55
C GLU A 164 19.46 17.91 -43.16
N LYS A 165 18.76 18.53 -44.14
CA LYS A 165 18.23 19.89 -43.98
C LYS A 165 17.26 20.05 -42.81
N ASP A 166 16.47 19.07 -42.47
CA ASP A 166 15.44 19.15 -41.40
C ASP A 166 15.74 18.20 -40.24
N ASN A 167 17.00 17.86 -40.05
CA ASN A 167 17.42 16.97 -38.97
C ASN A 167 17.43 17.71 -37.62
N THR A 168 16.66 17.19 -36.64
CA THR A 168 16.58 17.70 -35.27
C THR A 168 17.46 16.96 -34.29
N LEU A 169 18.10 15.86 -34.68
CA LEU A 169 18.97 15.07 -33.84
C LEU A 169 20.37 15.66 -33.79
N PRO A 170 21.06 15.59 -32.63
CA PRO A 170 22.48 15.93 -32.54
C PRO A 170 23.32 15.07 -33.49
N ILE A 171 24.23 15.71 -34.20
CA ILE A 171 25.14 15.06 -35.12
C ILE A 171 26.37 14.59 -34.39
N THR A 172 26.82 13.34 -34.68
CA THR A 172 28.04 12.81 -34.09
C THR A 172 29.27 13.53 -34.63
N SER A 173 30.35 13.51 -33.86
CA SER A 173 31.66 14.04 -34.33
C SER A 173 32.14 13.34 -35.61
N ALA A 174 31.81 12.08 -35.80
CA ALA A 174 32.12 11.34 -37.01
C ALA A 174 31.35 11.90 -38.21
N GLY A 175 30.02 12.20 -38.04
CA GLY A 175 29.22 12.80 -39.10
C GLY A 175 29.72 14.18 -39.50
N VAL A 176 30.11 15.01 -38.53
CA VAL A 176 30.75 16.29 -38.80
C VAL A 176 32.08 16.18 -39.54
N ALA A 177 32.95 15.25 -39.13
CA ALA A 177 34.20 15.01 -39.76
C ALA A 177 34.08 14.60 -41.24
N VAL A 178 33.13 13.74 -41.56
CA VAL A 178 32.82 13.34 -42.93
C VAL A 178 32.39 14.53 -43.79
N GLN A 179 31.54 15.40 -43.25
CA GLN A 179 31.07 16.59 -43.99
C GLN A 179 32.19 17.61 -44.21
N VAL A 180 33.02 17.84 -43.22
CA VAL A 180 34.20 18.74 -43.36
C VAL A 180 35.17 18.18 -44.37
N GLY A 181 35.48 16.87 -44.34
CA GLY A 181 36.34 16.22 -45.33
C GLY A 181 35.78 16.34 -46.74
N ASN A 182 34.48 16.20 -46.94
CA ASN A 182 33.83 16.39 -48.25
C ASN A 182 33.97 17.83 -48.76
N ILE A 183 33.87 18.83 -47.89
CA ILE A 183 34.05 20.26 -48.23
C ILE A 183 35.49 20.51 -48.60
N GLU A 184 36.47 19.96 -47.89
CA GLU A 184 37.90 20.12 -48.20
C GLU A 184 38.22 19.51 -49.56
N ILE A 185 37.67 18.33 -49.90
CA ILE A 185 37.85 17.72 -51.21
C ILE A 185 37.27 18.62 -52.32
N LEU A 186 36.07 19.13 -52.14
CA LEU A 186 35.45 20.05 -53.09
C LEU A 186 36.25 21.34 -53.31
N LEU A 187 36.77 21.93 -52.23
CA LEU A 187 37.61 23.14 -52.34
C LEU A 187 38.94 22.91 -53.06
N ASN A 188 39.50 21.68 -52.96
CA ASN A 188 40.74 21.36 -53.63
C ASN A 188 40.55 20.98 -55.12
N THR A 189 39.33 20.89 -55.61
CA THR A 189 38.99 20.60 -56.99
C THR A 189 38.59 21.83 -57.83
N ILE A 190 38.52 22.99 -57.22
CA ILE A 190 38.29 24.30 -57.84
C ILE A 190 39.63 24.98 -58.09
#